data_854194b2aa6f08c74d0e7016c6ab0a5b
#
_entry.id   854194b2aa6f08c74d0e7016c6ab0a5b
#
_cell.length_a   1.000
_cell.length_b   1.000
_cell.length_c   1.000
_cell.angle_alpha   90.00
_cell.angle_beta   90.00
_cell.angle_gamma   90.00
#
_symmetry.space_group_name_H-M   'P 1'
#
loop_
_entity.id
_entity.type
_entity.pdbx_description
1 polymer ?
#
loop_
_entity_poly.entity_id
_entity_poly.type
_entity_poly.pdbx_seq_one_letter_code
_entity_poly.pdbx_strand_id
1 'polypeptide(L)'
;MYTKEFILSEVNSIRHEIGHDKVNIFIEDIFFNENELWIITEDRPDKSAIIGKGGWVVGKLREKLGLSSIHVESYGDFLTKEYQLKLSKRTIHNLDLKSNALENLEKVIDDRLDNMYAFDFNSYFEKNQFEESE
;
A
#
# COMPACT_ATOMS: atom_id res chain seq x y z
N MET A 1 8.03 15.41 -5.54
CA MET A 1 6.89 14.53 -5.22
C MET A 1 6.18 14.12 -6.49
N TYR A 2 5.73 12.89 -6.57
CA TYR A 2 5.15 12.37 -7.79
C TYR A 2 3.63 12.49 -7.79
N THR A 3 3.05 12.78 -8.97
CA THR A 3 1.60 12.74 -9.16
C THR A 3 1.18 11.38 -9.70
N LYS A 4 -0.11 11.07 -9.56
CA LYS A 4 -0.68 9.84 -10.13
C LYS A 4 -0.48 9.79 -11.65
N GLU A 5 -0.69 10.92 -12.30
CA GLU A 5 -0.55 11.06 -13.75
C GLU A 5 0.89 10.84 -14.20
N PHE A 6 1.85 11.36 -13.43
CA PHE A 6 3.27 11.17 -13.72
C PHE A 6 3.64 9.69 -13.62
N ILE A 7 3.22 9.01 -12.56
CA ILE A 7 3.51 7.58 -12.37
C ILE A 7 2.87 6.75 -13.49
N LEU A 8 1.63 7.03 -13.84
CA LEU A 8 0.95 6.33 -14.94
C LEU A 8 1.67 6.54 -16.26
N SER A 9 2.10 7.76 -16.54
CA SER A 9 2.86 8.08 -17.75
C SER A 9 4.17 7.29 -17.79
N GLU A 10 4.90 7.21 -16.69
CA GLU A 10 6.16 6.48 -16.62
C GLU A 10 5.94 4.97 -16.78
N VAL A 11 4.90 4.42 -16.16
CA VAL A 11 4.54 3.00 -16.32
C VAL A 11 4.25 2.70 -17.79
N ASN A 12 3.46 3.53 -18.46
CA ASN A 12 3.12 3.31 -19.85
C ASN A 12 4.33 3.47 -20.77
N SER A 13 5.24 4.39 -20.46
CA SER A 13 6.50 4.54 -21.21
C SER A 13 7.34 3.27 -21.11
N ILE A 14 7.47 2.72 -19.92
CA ILE A 14 8.22 1.47 -19.69
C ILE A 14 7.56 0.30 -20.41
N ARG A 15 6.23 0.19 -20.33
CA ARG A 15 5.47 -0.85 -21.04
C ARG A 15 5.66 -0.75 -22.55
N HIS A 16 5.68 0.45 -23.09
CA HIS A 16 5.91 0.67 -24.52
C HIS A 16 7.29 0.16 -24.95
N GLU A 17 8.31 0.39 -24.13
CA GLU A 17 9.68 -0.07 -24.42
C GLU A 17 9.78 -1.58 -24.62
N ILE A 18 8.91 -2.34 -23.95
CA ILE A 18 8.91 -3.81 -24.05
C ILE A 18 7.81 -4.33 -24.97
N GLY A 19 7.20 -3.46 -25.77
CA GLY A 19 6.18 -3.84 -26.73
C GLY A 19 4.81 -4.12 -26.16
N HIS A 20 4.54 -3.68 -24.92
CA HIS A 20 3.23 -3.83 -24.31
C HIS A 20 2.36 -2.61 -24.62
N ASP A 21 1.06 -2.83 -24.69
CA ASP A 21 0.10 -1.77 -24.94
C ASP A 21 0.00 -0.82 -23.75
N LYS A 22 -0.37 0.42 -24.05
CA LYS A 22 -0.71 1.40 -23.05
C LYS A 22 -1.92 0.91 -22.26
N VAL A 23 -1.87 1.07 -20.94
CA VAL A 23 -2.97 0.70 -20.06
C VAL A 23 -3.59 1.94 -19.45
N ASN A 24 -4.89 1.88 -19.25
CA ASN A 24 -5.64 2.91 -18.56
C ASN A 24 -5.94 2.43 -17.15
N ILE A 25 -4.95 2.62 -16.28
CA ILE A 25 -4.99 2.16 -14.90
C ILE A 25 -5.52 3.28 -14.02
N PHE A 26 -6.40 2.93 -13.09
CA PHE A 26 -6.82 3.87 -12.06
C PHE A 26 -5.92 3.69 -10.82
N ILE A 27 -5.16 4.73 -10.51
CA ILE A 27 -4.35 4.78 -9.29
C ILE A 27 -5.18 5.47 -8.22
N GLU A 28 -5.52 4.72 -7.19
CA GLU A 28 -6.34 5.21 -6.08
C GLU A 28 -5.59 6.24 -5.25
N ASP A 29 -4.34 5.92 -4.90
CA ASP A 29 -3.50 6.84 -4.15
C ASP A 29 -2.02 6.50 -4.27
N ILE A 30 -1.19 7.46 -3.85
CA ILE A 30 0.26 7.34 -3.83
C ILE A 30 0.76 7.86 -2.48
N PHE A 31 1.64 7.08 -1.85
CA PHE A 31 2.35 7.50 -0.63
C PHE A 31 3.84 7.52 -0.91
N PHE A 32 4.50 8.53 -0.42
CA PHE A 32 5.96 8.63 -0.52
C PHE A 32 6.52 8.85 0.88
N ASN A 33 7.37 7.93 1.33
CA ASN A 33 8.00 8.00 2.65
C ASN A 33 9.48 7.67 2.51
N GLU A 34 10.32 8.65 2.82
CA GLU A 34 11.76 8.56 2.62
C GLU A 34 12.06 8.23 1.16
N ASN A 35 12.63 7.05 0.89
CA ASN A 35 12.98 6.64 -0.46
C ASN A 35 12.12 5.47 -0.95
N GLU A 36 10.94 5.32 -0.37
CA GLU A 36 9.97 4.29 -0.72
C GLU A 36 8.72 4.91 -1.29
N LEU A 37 8.20 4.33 -2.36
CA LEU A 37 6.96 4.74 -3.00
C LEU A 37 5.92 3.64 -2.85
N TRP A 38 4.72 4.01 -2.42
CA TRP A 38 3.58 3.12 -2.35
C TRP A 38 2.56 3.55 -3.38
N ILE A 39 2.15 2.62 -4.24
CA ILE A 39 1.14 2.85 -5.28
C ILE A 39 -0.05 1.97 -4.95
N ILE A 40 -1.21 2.58 -4.78
CA ILE A 40 -2.45 1.87 -4.47
C ILE A 40 -3.33 1.93 -5.71
N THR A 41 -3.68 0.78 -6.25
CA THR A 41 -4.54 0.66 -7.42
C THR A 41 -5.97 0.33 -7.01
N GLU A 42 -6.91 0.50 -7.95
CA GLU A 42 -8.30 0.15 -7.70
C GLU A 42 -8.48 -1.35 -7.50
N ASP A 43 -7.86 -2.16 -8.36
CA ASP A 43 -8.03 -3.61 -8.33
C ASP A 43 -6.72 -4.34 -8.67
N ARG A 44 -6.78 -5.67 -8.62
CA ARG A 44 -5.62 -6.53 -8.86
C ARG A 44 -5.14 -6.51 -10.32
N PRO A 45 -5.99 -6.47 -11.34
CA PRO A 45 -5.51 -6.32 -12.71
C PRO A 45 -4.67 -5.07 -12.91
N ASP A 46 -5.06 -3.95 -12.34
CA ASP A 46 -4.29 -2.71 -12.40
C ASP A 46 -2.95 -2.85 -11.68
N LYS A 47 -2.96 -3.47 -10.52
CA LYS A 47 -1.73 -3.80 -9.77
C LYS A 47 -0.79 -4.63 -10.64
N SER A 48 -1.30 -5.68 -11.27
CA SER A 48 -0.50 -6.56 -12.12
C SER A 48 0.11 -5.84 -13.30
N ALA A 49 -0.62 -4.90 -13.89
CA ALA A 49 -0.14 -4.10 -15.02
C ALA A 49 1.03 -3.20 -14.61
N ILE A 50 1.00 -2.63 -13.42
CA ILE A 50 2.09 -1.80 -12.91
C ILE A 50 3.32 -2.65 -12.55
N ILE A 51 3.11 -3.82 -11.95
CA ILE A 51 4.22 -4.72 -11.58
C ILE A 51 4.89 -5.27 -12.84
N GLY A 52 4.08 -5.71 -13.80
CA GLY A 52 4.56 -6.34 -15.02
C GLY A 52 5.02 -7.77 -14.78
N LYS A 53 5.28 -8.49 -15.86
CA LYS A 53 5.71 -9.89 -15.82
C LYS A 53 7.05 -9.99 -15.08
N GLY A 54 7.08 -10.81 -14.03
CA GLY A 54 8.30 -10.99 -13.23
C GLY A 54 8.74 -9.74 -12.49
N GLY A 55 7.87 -8.75 -12.33
CA GLY A 55 8.20 -7.49 -11.67
C GLY A 55 9.04 -6.54 -12.53
N TRP A 56 9.12 -6.78 -13.83
CA TRP A 56 10.01 -6.03 -14.70
C TRP A 56 9.64 -4.56 -14.80
N VAL A 57 8.36 -4.25 -14.94
CA VAL A 57 7.90 -2.85 -15.08
C VAL A 57 8.16 -2.05 -13.80
N VAL A 58 7.79 -2.59 -12.66
CA VAL A 58 8.00 -1.90 -11.38
C VAL A 58 9.50 -1.80 -11.06
N GLY A 59 10.29 -2.81 -11.43
CA GLY A 59 11.74 -2.76 -11.27
C GLY A 59 12.38 -1.65 -12.08
N LYS A 60 11.97 -1.48 -13.31
CA LYS A 60 12.43 -0.38 -14.16
C LYS A 60 11.99 0.98 -13.64
N LEU A 61 10.76 1.07 -13.16
CA LEU A 61 10.26 2.30 -12.55
C LEU A 61 11.09 2.68 -11.33
N ARG A 62 11.41 1.71 -10.49
CA ARG A 62 12.25 1.93 -9.31
C ARG A 62 13.63 2.47 -9.69
N GLU A 63 14.26 1.87 -10.68
CA GLU A 63 15.58 2.32 -11.17
C GLU A 63 15.50 3.73 -11.74
N LYS A 64 14.47 4.00 -12.56
CA LYS A 64 14.30 5.29 -13.24
C LYS A 64 14.08 6.42 -12.25
N LEU A 65 13.37 6.17 -11.16
CA LEU A 65 13.09 7.16 -10.12
C LEU A 65 14.15 7.19 -9.01
N GLY A 66 15.12 6.28 -9.04
CA GLY A 66 16.17 6.23 -8.05
C GLY A 66 15.70 5.90 -6.65
N LEU A 67 14.67 5.05 -6.53
CA LEU A 67 14.07 4.70 -5.26
C LEU A 67 14.66 3.42 -4.69
N SER A 68 14.61 3.26 -3.37
CA SER A 68 15.03 2.03 -2.71
C SER A 68 14.01 0.91 -2.90
N SER A 69 12.72 1.25 -2.89
CA SER A 69 11.66 0.28 -3.12
C SER A 69 10.39 0.93 -3.64
N ILE A 70 9.58 0.14 -4.36
CA ILE A 70 8.23 0.50 -4.76
C ILE A 70 7.31 -0.63 -4.35
N HIS A 71 6.26 -0.31 -3.60
CA HIS A 71 5.23 -1.24 -3.18
C HIS A 71 3.96 -0.95 -3.97
N VAL A 72 3.39 -1.98 -4.61
CA VAL A 72 2.16 -1.84 -5.38
C VAL A 72 1.12 -2.75 -4.76
N GLU A 73 0.00 -2.17 -4.36
CA GLU A 73 -1.08 -2.90 -3.72
C GLU A 73 -2.43 -2.50 -4.33
N SER A 74 -3.34 -3.45 -4.44
CA SER A 74 -4.73 -3.12 -4.72
C SER A 74 -5.39 -2.55 -3.46
N TYR A 75 -6.44 -1.75 -3.66
CA TYR A 75 -7.16 -1.13 -2.55
C TYR A 75 -7.67 -2.15 -1.53
N GLY A 76 -8.25 -3.25 -2.02
CA GLY A 76 -8.76 -4.30 -1.14
C GLY A 76 -7.67 -4.98 -0.32
N ASP A 77 -6.54 -5.30 -0.96
CA ASP A 77 -5.42 -5.93 -0.26
C ASP A 77 -4.78 -4.98 0.75
N PHE A 78 -4.69 -3.69 0.40
CA PHE A 78 -4.18 -2.66 1.30
C PHE A 78 -5.03 -2.56 2.57
N LEU A 79 -6.34 -2.49 2.42
CA LEU A 79 -7.26 -2.43 3.55
C LEU A 79 -7.16 -3.69 4.43
N THR A 80 -7.01 -4.86 3.82
CA THR A 80 -6.86 -6.11 4.56
C THR A 80 -5.59 -6.10 5.41
N LYS A 81 -4.49 -5.60 4.87
CA LYS A 81 -3.25 -5.48 5.63
C LYS A 81 -3.38 -4.54 6.82
N GLU A 82 -4.02 -3.40 6.63
CA GLU A 82 -4.26 -2.49 7.74
C GLU A 82 -5.17 -3.09 8.79
N TYR A 83 -6.19 -3.83 8.36
CA TYR A 83 -7.07 -4.55 9.27
C TYR A 83 -6.28 -5.54 10.13
N GLN A 84 -5.38 -6.30 9.51
CA GLN A 84 -4.51 -7.24 10.21
C GLN A 84 -3.62 -6.55 11.24
N LEU A 85 -3.06 -5.39 10.90
CA LEU A 85 -2.26 -4.61 11.84
C LEU A 85 -3.07 -4.17 13.06
N LYS A 86 -4.29 -3.71 12.85
CA LYS A 86 -5.19 -3.34 13.94
C LYS A 86 -5.55 -4.53 14.81
N LEU A 87 -5.83 -5.67 14.22
CA LEU A 87 -6.10 -6.89 14.97
C LEU A 87 -4.89 -7.30 15.81
N SER A 88 -3.70 -7.24 15.25
CA SER A 88 -2.46 -7.56 15.99
C SER A 88 -2.27 -6.64 17.18
N LYS A 89 -2.50 -5.35 17.02
CA LYS A 89 -2.45 -4.38 18.12
C LYS A 89 -3.45 -4.71 19.22
N ARG A 90 -4.67 -5.04 18.85
CA ARG A 90 -5.72 -5.40 19.82
C ARG A 90 -5.38 -6.69 20.55
N THR A 91 -4.82 -7.66 19.87
CA THR A 91 -4.39 -8.91 20.49
C THR A 91 -3.32 -8.67 21.54
N ILE A 92 -2.33 -7.85 21.22
CA ILE A 92 -1.27 -7.46 22.17
C ILE A 92 -1.87 -6.78 23.39
N HIS A 93 -2.80 -5.87 23.18
CA HIS A 93 -3.47 -5.14 24.26
C HIS A 93 -4.31 -6.09 25.13
N ASN A 94 -5.07 -6.98 24.50
CA ASN A 94 -5.95 -7.91 25.21
C ASN A 94 -5.18 -8.96 26.04
N LEU A 95 -3.96 -9.28 25.65
CA LEU A 95 -3.11 -10.20 26.41
C LEU A 95 -2.56 -9.56 27.69
N ASP A 96 -2.78 -8.26 27.88
CA ASP A 96 -2.32 -7.50 29.03
C ASP A 96 -0.83 -7.69 29.34
N LEU A 97 -0.05 -7.87 28.27
CA LEU A 97 1.40 -8.03 28.36
C LEU A 97 2.03 -6.65 28.51
N LYS A 98 2.34 -6.28 29.74
CA LYS A 98 2.90 -4.96 30.05
C LYS A 98 4.42 -5.03 30.12
N SER A 99 5.09 -4.87 29.00
CA SER A 99 6.52 -4.67 28.97
C SER A 99 6.82 -3.48 28.06
N ASN A 100 7.96 -2.83 28.29
CA ASN A 100 8.38 -1.71 27.44
C ASN A 100 8.49 -2.13 25.97
N ALA A 101 8.89 -3.37 25.73
CA ALA A 101 8.99 -3.91 24.38
C ALA A 101 7.63 -3.96 23.68
N LEU A 102 6.58 -4.36 24.39
CA LEU A 102 5.22 -4.44 23.84
C LEU A 102 4.61 -3.06 23.64
N GLU A 103 4.86 -2.13 24.57
CA GLU A 103 4.45 -0.75 24.39
C GLU A 103 5.11 -0.13 23.15
N ASN A 104 6.39 -0.40 22.95
CA ASN A 104 7.10 0.06 21.76
C ASN A 104 6.54 -0.56 20.50
N LEU A 105 6.19 -1.84 20.50
CA LEU A 105 5.56 -2.50 19.37
C LEU A 105 4.21 -1.87 19.02
N GLU A 106 3.41 -1.58 20.05
CA GLU A 106 2.12 -0.91 19.86
C GLU A 106 2.32 0.46 19.23
N LYS A 107 3.31 1.22 19.68
CA LYS A 107 3.67 2.50 19.05
C LYS A 107 4.07 2.35 17.59
N VAL A 108 4.88 1.36 17.27
CA VAL A 108 5.30 1.10 15.89
C VAL A 108 4.09 0.81 15.02
N ILE A 109 3.15 0.01 15.50
CA ILE A 109 1.91 -0.28 14.76
C ILE A 109 1.09 0.98 14.55
N ASP A 110 0.93 1.81 15.59
CA ASP A 110 0.20 3.09 15.47
C ASP A 110 0.86 4.02 14.48
N ASP A 111 2.17 4.18 14.54
CA ASP A 111 2.91 5.04 13.61
C ASP A 111 2.75 4.56 12.18
N ARG A 112 2.80 3.25 11.99
CA ARG A 112 2.63 2.66 10.66
C ARG A 112 1.22 2.87 10.11
N LEU A 113 0.20 2.72 10.96
CA LEU A 113 -1.18 2.99 10.57
C LEU A 113 -1.37 4.47 10.21
N ASP A 114 -0.81 5.37 11.01
CA ASP A 114 -0.90 6.81 10.76
C ASP A 114 -0.25 7.19 9.43
N ASN A 115 0.88 6.56 9.11
CA ASN A 115 1.62 6.84 7.87
C ASN A 115 0.96 6.24 6.63
N MET A 116 0.01 5.34 6.79
CA MET A 116 -0.67 4.69 5.67
C MET A 116 -1.97 5.38 5.26
N TYR A 117 -2.31 6.51 5.85
CA TYR A 117 -3.60 7.15 5.63
C TYR A 117 -3.72 7.91 4.33
N ALA A 118 -4.32 7.31 3.34
CA ALA A 118 -4.97 7.98 2.24
C ALA A 118 -6.44 7.64 2.19
N PHE A 119 -6.86 6.63 2.95
CA PHE A 119 -8.22 6.12 2.94
C PHE A 119 -8.85 6.32 4.32
N ASP A 120 -10.17 6.39 4.36
CA ASP A 120 -10.90 6.38 5.61
C ASP A 120 -10.94 4.95 6.17
N PHE A 121 -9.75 4.45 6.52
CA PHE A 121 -9.59 3.10 7.02
C PHE A 121 -10.31 2.89 8.34
N ASN A 122 -10.31 3.90 9.21
CA ASN A 122 -10.97 3.79 10.50
C ASN A 122 -12.46 3.54 10.34
N SER A 123 -13.14 4.26 9.43
CA SER A 123 -14.55 4.00 9.13
C SER A 123 -14.76 2.60 8.58
N TYR A 124 -13.90 2.17 7.66
CA TYR A 124 -13.98 0.82 7.13
C TYR A 124 -13.84 -0.23 8.22
N PHE A 125 -12.85 -0.07 9.07
CA PHE A 125 -12.58 -1.01 10.16
C PHE A 125 -13.73 -1.05 11.16
N GLU A 126 -14.23 0.09 11.58
CA GLU A 126 -15.34 0.18 12.53
C GLU A 126 -16.60 -0.46 11.98
N LYS A 127 -16.89 -0.22 10.72
CA LYS A 127 -18.07 -0.81 10.06
C LYS A 127 -17.99 -2.34 10.04
N ASN A 128 -16.86 -2.91 9.65
CA ASN A 128 -16.69 -4.35 9.59
C ASN A 128 -16.64 -4.98 10.98
N GLN A 129 -16.02 -4.32 11.93
CA GLN A 129 -15.97 -4.76 13.31
C GLN A 129 -17.36 -4.81 13.93
N PHE A 130 -18.18 -3.81 13.65
CA PHE A 130 -19.56 -3.75 14.12
C PHE A 130 -20.37 -4.94 13.58
N GLU A 131 -20.22 -5.24 12.30
CA GLU A 131 -20.87 -6.38 11.68
C GLU A 131 -20.43 -7.71 12.30
N GLU A 132 -19.18 -7.86 12.66
CA GLU A 132 -18.64 -9.04 13.31
C GLU A 132 -19.06 -9.19 14.77
N SER A 133 -19.40 -8.11 15.42
CA SER A 133 -19.80 -8.11 16.83
C SER A 133 -21.20 -8.66 17.07
N GLU A 134 -21.96 -8.82 16.02
CA GLU A 134 -23.31 -9.38 16.07
C GLU A 134 -23.30 -10.87 15.73
#